data_d4901e217997a49047de7bca6416b68b
#
_entry.id   d4901e217997a49047de7bca6416b68b
#
_cell.length_a   1.000
_cell.length_b   1.000
_cell.length_c   1.000
_cell.angle_alpha   90.00
_cell.angle_beta   90.00
_cell.angle_gamma   90.00
#
_symmetry.space_group_name_H-M   'P 1'
#
loop_
_entity.id
_entity.type
_entity.pdbx_description
1 polymer ?
#
loop_
_entity_poly.entity_id
_entity_poly.type
_entity_poly.pdbx_seq_one_letter_code
_entity_poly.pdbx_strand_id
1 'polypeptide(L)'
;MGGLAASIRLAAAGRRVAVFDRAAAPGGKLRAVAVAGRAIDAGPTVVTMRHVFDDLLRAAGTSLAAELRLAPLDVIARHHWQDGTRLDLRQTAEASEAAILAAFGPHAAGEFATFCRRSRALYDALDAAFMRNPSPGLLDLGRRTGVAGLLALSRASPFASLWSVLGRRFTDPRLRQLFARYATYSGASPFAAPATLMLIAHAEQRGVWTIEGGMTMLASALMRAAGRHGARFHLGAPVAEVLTDGARVRGVRLADGSEIAGRTVIAAGEIGAIAAGSLGAAARAALGRAAAAPRSLSAVTWQVVAHARGFPLSHHNVFFSRDYPAEFAALAAGTLPTDPTIYVCAQDRTQHRPHDRMLDRMPDRMLDRGGPGPADRNAGAAAERLLVLVNAPPLGDRAAPDDAATDACWARVRARLAAAGLTLDIVGSAVTGPPGFERLFPGAGGALYGRDLAGWRDPFARPRARTALPGFYLAGGSAHPGPGLPMAALSGSFAAAAIMADTE
;
A
#
# COMPACT_ATOMS: atom_id res chain seq x y z
N MET A 1 -10.74 1.24 4.00
CA MET A 1 -9.96 1.19 5.26
C MET A 1 -10.28 2.37 6.18
N GLY A 2 -10.17 3.63 5.73
CA GLY A 2 -10.50 4.81 6.57
C GLY A 2 -11.93 4.79 7.11
N GLY A 3 -12.91 4.50 6.28
CA GLY A 3 -14.31 4.37 6.69
C GLY A 3 -14.55 3.26 7.72
N LEU A 4 -13.87 2.11 7.58
CA LEU A 4 -13.93 1.01 8.55
C LEU A 4 -13.33 1.42 9.91
N ALA A 5 -12.20 2.12 9.90
CA ALA A 5 -11.59 2.61 11.14
C ALA A 5 -12.47 3.65 11.85
N ALA A 6 -13.04 4.59 11.08
CA ALA A 6 -13.98 5.58 11.62
C ALA A 6 -15.25 4.91 12.18
N SER A 7 -15.80 3.91 11.47
CA SER A 7 -17.01 3.21 11.92
C SER A 7 -16.78 2.46 13.24
N ILE A 8 -15.61 1.81 13.42
CA ILE A 8 -15.25 1.16 14.69
C ILE A 8 -15.21 2.18 15.83
N ARG A 9 -14.44 3.29 15.64
CA ARG A 9 -14.26 4.29 16.70
C ARG A 9 -15.57 4.95 17.12
N LEU A 10 -16.40 5.31 16.14
CA LEU A 10 -17.69 5.96 16.41
C LEU A 10 -18.70 4.99 17.02
N ALA A 11 -18.83 3.78 16.49
CA ALA A 11 -19.77 2.78 17.01
C ALA A 11 -19.38 2.34 18.43
N ALA A 12 -18.10 2.10 18.70
CA ALA A 12 -17.60 1.80 20.05
C ALA A 12 -17.82 2.95 21.05
N ALA A 13 -17.89 4.21 20.56
CA ALA A 13 -18.29 5.36 21.37
C ALA A 13 -19.81 5.56 21.47
N GLY A 14 -20.62 4.56 21.10
CA GLY A 14 -22.09 4.58 21.21
C GLY A 14 -22.81 5.42 20.15
N ARG A 15 -22.10 5.89 19.09
CA ARG A 15 -22.75 6.65 18.01
C ARG A 15 -23.45 5.71 17.03
N ARG A 16 -24.61 6.13 16.51
CA ARG A 16 -25.30 5.40 15.43
C ARG A 16 -24.56 5.60 14.13
N VAL A 17 -24.05 4.53 13.53
CA VAL A 17 -23.23 4.55 12.31
C VAL A 17 -23.89 3.75 11.20
N ALA A 18 -24.07 4.36 10.03
CA ALA A 18 -24.40 3.70 8.79
C ALA A 18 -23.28 3.95 7.77
N VAL A 19 -22.82 2.88 7.14
CA VAL A 19 -21.75 2.91 6.14
C VAL A 19 -22.35 2.53 4.79
N PHE A 20 -22.16 3.37 3.79
CA PHE A 20 -22.60 3.15 2.41
C PHE A 20 -21.39 3.02 1.52
N ASP A 21 -21.32 1.97 0.72
CA ASP A 21 -20.24 1.78 -0.27
C ASP A 21 -20.84 1.31 -1.59
N ARG A 22 -20.34 1.84 -2.70
CA ARG A 22 -20.72 1.40 -4.06
C ARG A 22 -20.26 -0.02 -4.37
N ALA A 23 -19.21 -0.50 -3.70
CA ALA A 23 -18.68 -1.84 -3.87
C ALA A 23 -19.53 -2.87 -3.12
N ALA A 24 -19.58 -4.08 -3.67
CA ALA A 24 -20.29 -5.23 -3.05
C ALA A 24 -19.50 -5.87 -1.87
N ALA A 25 -18.24 -5.43 -1.66
CA ALA A 25 -17.39 -5.92 -0.59
C ALA A 25 -16.65 -4.77 0.12
N PRO A 26 -16.36 -4.89 1.43
CA PRO A 26 -15.64 -3.87 2.16
C PRO A 26 -14.16 -3.86 1.78
N GLY A 27 -13.47 -2.72 1.99
CA GLY A 27 -12.03 -2.63 1.88
C GLY A 27 -11.52 -1.59 0.87
N GLY A 28 -12.32 -1.25 -0.14
CA GLY A 28 -11.95 -0.33 -1.20
C GLY A 28 -10.79 -0.88 -2.03
N LYS A 29 -9.59 -0.24 -1.98
CA LYS A 29 -8.39 -0.72 -2.68
C LYS A 29 -7.84 -2.04 -2.13
N LEU A 30 -8.21 -2.43 -0.92
CA LEU A 30 -7.97 -3.77 -0.37
C LEU A 30 -9.04 -4.72 -0.91
N ARG A 31 -8.78 -5.31 -2.07
CA ARG A 31 -9.71 -6.12 -2.85
C ARG A 31 -9.07 -7.42 -3.34
N ALA A 32 -9.87 -8.38 -3.73
CA ALA A 32 -9.46 -9.57 -4.45
C ALA A 32 -10.12 -9.64 -5.84
N VAL A 33 -9.52 -10.39 -6.75
CA VAL A 33 -10.04 -10.70 -8.09
C VAL A 33 -10.09 -12.21 -8.24
N ALA A 34 -11.20 -12.71 -8.75
CA ALA A 34 -11.35 -14.12 -9.05
C ALA A 34 -10.72 -14.46 -10.40
N VAL A 35 -9.80 -15.43 -10.43
CA VAL A 35 -9.15 -15.96 -11.63
C VAL A 35 -9.11 -17.47 -11.53
N ALA A 36 -9.61 -18.17 -12.55
CA ALA A 36 -9.67 -19.64 -12.59
C ALA A 36 -10.22 -20.25 -11.27
N GLY A 37 -11.30 -19.65 -10.73
CA GLY A 37 -11.95 -20.10 -9.50
C GLY A 37 -11.20 -19.77 -8.19
N ARG A 38 -10.08 -19.06 -8.24
CA ARG A 38 -9.26 -18.69 -7.07
C ARG A 38 -9.29 -17.19 -6.83
N ALA A 39 -9.46 -16.77 -5.57
CA ALA A 39 -9.38 -15.36 -5.18
C ALA A 39 -7.91 -14.93 -5.03
N ILE A 40 -7.50 -13.91 -5.75
CA ILE A 40 -6.15 -13.33 -5.72
C ILE A 40 -6.25 -11.93 -5.14
N ASP A 41 -5.48 -11.63 -4.09
CA ASP A 41 -5.36 -10.27 -3.57
C ASP A 41 -4.83 -9.34 -4.66
N ALA A 42 -5.55 -8.26 -4.93
CA ALA A 42 -5.31 -7.35 -6.05
C ALA A 42 -5.16 -5.88 -5.59
N GLY A 43 -4.79 -5.71 -4.34
CA GLY A 43 -4.51 -4.44 -3.67
C GLY A 43 -3.23 -4.51 -2.85
N PRO A 44 -3.20 -3.88 -1.66
CA PRO A 44 -2.09 -4.04 -0.72
C PRO A 44 -1.86 -5.50 -0.34
N THR A 45 -0.60 -5.91 -0.29
CA THR A 45 -0.19 -7.32 -0.13
C THR A 45 0.42 -7.64 1.23
N VAL A 46 0.59 -6.63 2.09
CA VAL A 46 1.24 -6.79 3.41
C VAL A 46 0.55 -6.00 4.50
N VAL A 47 0.68 -6.49 5.73
CA VAL A 47 0.40 -5.73 6.94
C VAL A 47 1.73 -5.26 7.54
N THR A 48 1.88 -3.96 7.70
CA THR A 48 2.94 -3.30 8.47
C THR A 48 2.30 -2.49 9.59
N MET A 49 3.10 -1.97 10.53
CA MET A 49 2.60 -1.13 11.62
C MET A 49 1.37 -1.74 12.32
N ARG A 50 1.45 -3.02 12.59
CA ARG A 50 0.40 -3.86 13.19
C ARG A 50 -0.28 -3.20 14.39
N HIS A 51 0.48 -2.46 15.21
CA HIS A 51 -0.02 -1.76 16.39
C HIS A 51 -1.17 -0.77 16.09
N VAL A 52 -1.24 -0.22 14.87
CA VAL A 52 -2.35 0.68 14.47
C VAL A 52 -3.68 -0.09 14.44
N PHE A 53 -3.66 -1.31 13.96
CA PHE A 53 -4.85 -2.18 13.91
C PHE A 53 -5.16 -2.78 15.29
N ASP A 54 -4.14 -3.11 16.09
CA ASP A 54 -4.32 -3.54 17.48
C ASP A 54 -5.00 -2.44 18.32
N ASP A 55 -4.57 -1.17 18.19
CA ASP A 55 -5.18 -0.03 18.87
C ASP A 55 -6.62 0.22 18.40
N LEU A 56 -6.89 0.03 17.12
CA LEU A 56 -8.22 0.16 16.56
C LEU A 56 -9.17 -0.92 17.09
N LEU A 57 -8.76 -2.19 17.06
CA LEU A 57 -9.57 -3.32 17.52
C LEU A 57 -9.74 -3.34 19.03
N ARG A 58 -8.74 -2.89 19.79
CA ARG A 58 -8.86 -2.71 21.26
C ARG A 58 -9.97 -1.74 21.62
N ALA A 59 -10.18 -0.69 20.83
CA ALA A 59 -11.32 0.21 21.03
C ALA A 59 -12.68 -0.47 20.82
N ALA A 60 -12.71 -1.57 20.06
CA ALA A 60 -13.89 -2.42 19.87
C ALA A 60 -13.92 -3.63 20.84
N GLY A 61 -13.11 -3.63 21.91
CA GLY A 61 -13.08 -4.71 22.90
C GLY A 61 -12.49 -6.04 22.40
N THR A 62 -11.69 -6.02 21.31
CA THR A 62 -11.06 -7.22 20.73
C THR A 62 -9.59 -6.95 20.39
N SER A 63 -8.91 -7.87 19.71
CA SER A 63 -7.53 -7.73 19.28
C SER A 63 -7.33 -8.26 17.86
N LEU A 64 -6.24 -7.85 17.23
CA LEU A 64 -5.87 -8.34 15.90
C LEU A 64 -5.64 -9.87 15.90
N ALA A 65 -5.03 -10.39 16.98
CA ALA A 65 -4.79 -11.82 17.13
C ALA A 65 -6.07 -12.65 17.36
N ALA A 66 -7.10 -12.02 17.96
CA ALA A 66 -8.41 -12.69 18.13
C ALA A 66 -9.22 -12.72 16.82
N GLU A 67 -9.03 -11.73 15.96
CA GLU A 67 -9.79 -11.58 14.72
C GLU A 67 -9.14 -12.26 13.51
N LEU A 68 -7.80 -12.36 13.49
CA LEU A 68 -7.03 -12.77 12.31
C LEU A 68 -5.80 -13.59 12.71
N ARG A 69 -5.46 -14.56 11.87
CA ARG A 69 -4.19 -15.26 11.95
C ARG A 69 -3.18 -14.55 11.05
N LEU A 70 -2.15 -13.97 11.67
CA LEU A 70 -1.05 -13.30 10.98
C LEU A 70 0.18 -14.19 11.00
N ALA A 71 0.84 -14.28 9.85
CA ALA A 71 2.12 -14.97 9.70
C ALA A 71 3.21 -13.93 9.42
N PRO A 72 4.27 -13.84 10.23
CA PRO A 72 5.40 -12.97 9.95
C PRO A 72 6.16 -13.50 8.73
N LEU A 73 6.70 -12.60 7.92
CA LEU A 73 7.60 -12.94 6.81
C LEU A 73 9.04 -12.83 7.28
N ASP A 74 9.79 -13.94 7.20
CA ASP A 74 11.24 -13.93 7.44
C ASP A 74 11.99 -13.22 6.32
N VAL A 75 11.64 -13.51 5.07
CA VAL A 75 12.09 -12.76 3.89
C VAL A 75 11.03 -11.71 3.58
N ILE A 76 11.32 -10.44 3.90
CA ILE A 76 10.43 -9.32 3.59
C ILE A 76 10.24 -9.19 2.08
N ALA A 77 11.34 -9.22 1.32
CA ALA A 77 11.32 -9.22 -0.13
C ALA A 77 12.63 -9.79 -0.69
N ARG A 78 12.51 -10.55 -1.79
CA ARG A 78 13.62 -11.02 -2.61
C ARG A 78 13.83 -10.08 -3.78
N HIS A 79 15.04 -9.58 -3.95
CA HIS A 79 15.43 -8.65 -4.99
C HIS A 79 16.33 -9.34 -6.00
N HIS A 80 16.11 -9.03 -7.28
CA HIS A 80 16.90 -9.56 -8.39
C HIS A 80 17.25 -8.46 -9.38
N TRP A 81 18.51 -8.41 -9.79
CA TRP A 81 19.03 -7.51 -10.83
C TRP A 81 19.42 -8.31 -12.08
N GLN A 82 19.52 -7.60 -13.22
CA GLN A 82 19.78 -8.26 -14.51
C GLN A 82 21.19 -8.85 -14.64
N ASP A 83 22.11 -8.48 -13.75
CA ASP A 83 23.45 -9.07 -13.63
C ASP A 83 23.45 -10.45 -12.91
N GLY A 84 22.26 -10.95 -12.55
CA GLY A 84 22.07 -12.19 -11.80
C GLY A 84 22.17 -12.04 -10.27
N THR A 85 22.53 -10.85 -9.76
CA THR A 85 22.61 -10.61 -8.32
C THR A 85 21.24 -10.78 -7.66
N ARG A 86 21.23 -11.44 -6.50
CA ARG A 86 20.04 -11.60 -5.66
C ARG A 86 20.34 -11.14 -4.24
N LEU A 87 19.34 -10.53 -3.60
CA LEU A 87 19.40 -10.11 -2.21
C LEU A 87 18.04 -10.31 -1.54
N ASP A 88 18.03 -10.98 -0.40
CA ASP A 88 16.87 -11.09 0.47
C ASP A 88 16.97 -10.04 1.57
N LEU A 89 16.03 -9.09 1.61
CA LEU A 89 15.82 -8.33 2.84
C LEU A 89 15.05 -9.21 3.83
N ARG A 90 15.57 -9.27 5.04
CA ARG A 90 15.05 -10.10 6.13
C ARG A 90 14.25 -9.27 7.13
N GLN A 91 13.49 -9.96 7.97
CA GLN A 91 12.65 -9.33 9.01
C GLN A 91 13.46 -8.45 9.97
N THR A 92 14.69 -8.82 10.31
CA THR A 92 15.55 -8.01 11.19
C THR A 92 16.63 -7.27 10.41
N ALA A 93 17.06 -6.13 10.95
CA ALA A 93 18.13 -5.33 10.35
C ALA A 93 19.44 -6.12 10.32
N GLU A 94 19.75 -6.89 11.39
CA GLU A 94 20.95 -7.69 11.54
C GLU A 94 21.00 -8.82 10.49
N ALA A 95 19.87 -9.51 10.25
CA ALA A 95 19.78 -10.56 9.25
C ALA A 95 19.88 -9.99 7.82
N SER A 96 19.35 -8.80 7.58
CA SER A 96 19.49 -8.09 6.30
C SER A 96 20.93 -7.60 6.10
N GLU A 97 21.60 -7.11 7.16
CA GLU A 97 23.01 -6.69 7.13
C GLU A 97 23.92 -7.88 6.78
N ALA A 98 23.67 -9.03 7.38
CA ALA A 98 24.42 -10.26 7.05
C ALA A 98 24.22 -10.69 5.58
N ALA A 99 22.99 -10.57 5.05
CA ALA A 99 22.73 -10.85 3.64
C ALA A 99 23.44 -9.86 2.70
N ILE A 100 23.47 -8.58 3.07
CA ILE A 100 24.19 -7.54 2.30
C ILE A 100 25.69 -7.74 2.40
N LEU A 101 26.23 -8.10 3.56
CA LEU A 101 27.65 -8.45 3.74
C LEU A 101 28.06 -9.57 2.79
N ALA A 102 27.24 -10.61 2.72
CA ALA A 102 27.52 -11.76 1.85
C ALA A 102 27.43 -11.42 0.35
N ALA A 103 26.49 -10.54 -0.05
CA ALA A 103 26.25 -10.21 -1.44
C ALA A 103 27.14 -9.07 -1.97
N PHE A 104 27.48 -8.08 -1.15
CA PHE A 104 28.10 -6.81 -1.56
C PHE A 104 29.33 -6.42 -0.73
N GLY A 105 29.69 -7.21 0.27
CA GLY A 105 30.88 -6.99 1.10
C GLY A 105 30.70 -6.03 2.28
N PRO A 106 31.76 -5.87 3.11
CA PRO A 106 31.69 -5.19 4.40
C PRO A 106 31.38 -3.69 4.30
N HIS A 107 31.85 -3.03 3.23
CA HIS A 107 31.57 -1.61 3.02
C HIS A 107 30.07 -1.35 2.87
N ALA A 108 29.41 -2.11 2.00
CA ALA A 108 27.98 -2.01 1.76
C ALA A 108 27.14 -2.35 3.03
N ALA A 109 27.57 -3.34 3.81
CA ALA A 109 26.95 -3.68 5.08
C ALA A 109 27.04 -2.52 6.09
N GLY A 110 28.19 -1.86 6.21
CA GLY A 110 28.38 -0.69 7.06
C GLY A 110 27.54 0.53 6.63
N GLU A 111 27.41 0.76 5.31
CA GLU A 111 26.51 1.77 4.75
C GLU A 111 25.04 1.47 5.11
N PHE A 112 24.62 0.20 4.98
CA PHE A 112 23.27 -0.23 5.34
C PHE A 112 22.98 -0.08 6.84
N ALA A 113 23.89 -0.51 7.72
CA ALA A 113 23.73 -0.33 9.16
C ALA A 113 23.57 1.16 9.53
N THR A 114 24.32 2.05 8.88
CA THR A 114 24.19 3.50 9.07
C THR A 114 22.84 4.02 8.54
N PHE A 115 22.40 3.53 7.39
CA PHE A 115 21.09 3.85 6.82
C PHE A 115 19.95 3.43 7.77
N CYS A 116 19.99 2.22 8.34
CA CYS A 116 18.99 1.73 9.29
C CYS A 116 18.90 2.60 10.54
N ARG A 117 20.04 2.98 11.15
CA ARG A 117 20.05 3.88 12.32
C ARG A 117 19.39 5.22 12.01
N ARG A 118 19.62 5.80 10.82
CA ARG A 118 19.03 7.08 10.41
C ARG A 118 17.55 6.95 10.10
N SER A 119 17.14 5.86 9.44
CA SER A 119 15.74 5.56 9.13
C SER A 119 14.92 5.39 10.40
N ARG A 120 15.49 4.70 11.41
CA ARG A 120 14.90 4.56 12.74
C ARG A 120 14.73 5.91 13.44
N ALA A 121 15.80 6.69 13.54
CA ALA A 121 15.75 8.00 14.20
C ALA A 121 14.72 8.94 13.54
N LEU A 122 14.61 8.89 12.22
CA LEU A 122 13.62 9.66 11.47
C LEU A 122 12.19 9.15 11.70
N TYR A 123 11.99 7.83 11.74
CA TYR A 123 10.70 7.23 12.05
C TYR A 123 10.24 7.66 13.46
N ASP A 124 11.11 7.51 14.46
CA ASP A 124 10.81 7.85 15.85
C ASP A 124 10.45 9.35 15.99
N ALA A 125 11.15 10.23 15.25
CA ALA A 125 10.85 11.66 15.24
C ALA A 125 9.50 11.98 14.59
N LEU A 126 9.10 11.27 13.52
CA LEU A 126 7.91 11.59 12.74
C LEU A 126 6.66 10.80 13.16
N ASP A 127 6.79 9.70 13.90
CA ASP A 127 5.63 8.88 14.29
C ASP A 127 4.60 9.69 15.08
N ALA A 128 4.97 10.23 16.23
CA ALA A 128 4.06 11.02 17.06
C ALA A 128 3.83 12.44 16.53
N ALA A 129 4.85 13.07 15.93
CA ALA A 129 4.79 14.47 15.53
C ALA A 129 4.03 14.69 14.20
N PHE A 130 4.04 13.68 13.31
CA PHE A 130 3.41 13.75 11.99
C PHE A 130 2.38 12.64 11.75
N MET A 131 2.80 11.34 11.80
CA MET A 131 1.92 10.24 11.39
C MET A 131 0.71 10.07 12.30
N ARG A 132 0.88 10.21 13.62
CA ARG A 132 -0.20 10.12 14.62
C ARG A 132 -0.79 11.47 15.03
N ASN A 133 -0.33 12.56 14.44
CA ASN A 133 -0.87 13.89 14.69
C ASN A 133 -1.99 14.18 13.68
N PRO A 134 -3.24 14.43 14.11
CA PRO A 134 -4.34 14.70 13.19
C PRO A 134 -4.20 16.02 12.43
N SER A 135 -3.32 16.92 12.89
CA SER A 135 -3.17 18.26 12.33
C SER A 135 -1.70 18.75 12.41
N PRO A 136 -0.75 18.05 11.74
CA PRO A 136 0.65 18.46 11.82
C PRO A 136 0.88 19.81 11.15
N GLY A 137 1.58 20.72 11.85
CA GLY A 137 2.09 21.98 11.34
C GLY A 137 3.60 22.04 11.43
N LEU A 138 4.26 22.88 10.64
CA LEU A 138 5.72 23.00 10.66
C LEU A 138 6.24 23.46 12.03
N LEU A 139 5.55 24.43 12.67
CA LEU A 139 5.91 24.91 14.02
C LEU A 139 5.65 23.82 15.08
N ASP A 140 4.54 23.09 14.96
CA ASP A 140 4.18 22.02 15.86
C ASP A 140 5.15 20.81 15.71
N LEU A 141 5.58 20.54 14.49
CA LEU A 141 6.61 19.52 14.21
C LEU A 141 7.89 19.83 15.01
N GLY A 142 8.40 21.07 14.93
CA GLY A 142 9.59 21.47 15.67
C GLY A 142 9.45 21.32 17.19
N ARG A 143 8.29 21.69 17.75
CA ARG A 143 8.03 21.55 19.19
C ARG A 143 7.92 20.09 19.63
N ARG A 144 7.23 19.24 18.85
CA ARG A 144 6.96 17.83 19.21
C ARG A 144 8.14 16.91 19.00
N THR A 145 8.99 17.18 18.00
CA THR A 145 10.17 16.35 17.74
C THR A 145 11.33 16.62 18.70
N GLY A 146 11.35 17.80 19.33
CA GLY A 146 12.46 18.22 20.19
C GLY A 146 13.80 18.33 19.45
N VAL A 147 14.88 18.58 20.17
CA VAL A 147 16.23 18.75 19.59
C VAL A 147 16.70 17.50 18.86
N ALA A 148 16.50 16.32 19.44
CA ALA A 148 16.92 15.05 18.82
C ALA A 148 16.18 14.79 17.51
N GLY A 149 14.88 15.07 17.45
CA GLY A 149 14.09 14.89 16.24
C GLY A 149 14.43 15.93 15.17
N LEU A 150 14.69 17.19 15.54
CA LEU A 150 15.18 18.21 14.60
C LEU A 150 16.53 17.81 14.01
N LEU A 151 17.44 17.25 14.80
CA LEU A 151 18.71 16.73 14.33
C LEU A 151 18.52 15.51 13.40
N ALA A 152 17.59 14.61 13.69
CA ALA A 152 17.24 13.49 12.81
C ALA A 152 16.71 13.99 11.46
N LEU A 153 15.80 14.96 11.48
CA LEU A 153 15.25 15.61 10.26
C LEU A 153 16.34 16.30 9.44
N SER A 154 17.23 17.08 10.07
CA SER A 154 18.33 17.75 9.35
C SER A 154 19.27 16.74 8.68
N ARG A 155 19.62 15.66 9.38
CA ARG A 155 20.45 14.56 8.85
C ARG A 155 19.77 13.76 7.74
N ALA A 156 18.45 13.77 7.69
CA ALA A 156 17.67 13.14 6.61
C ALA A 156 17.69 13.99 5.32
N SER A 157 18.18 15.25 5.37
CA SER A 157 18.16 16.17 4.23
C SER A 157 16.75 16.32 3.64
N PRO A 158 15.74 16.81 4.40
CA PRO A 158 14.33 16.74 4.05
C PRO A 158 13.98 17.50 2.76
N PHE A 159 14.82 18.44 2.33
CA PHE A 159 14.63 19.22 1.11
C PHE A 159 15.23 18.56 -0.15
N ALA A 160 16.00 17.49 0.02
CA ALA A 160 16.58 16.75 -1.09
C ALA A 160 15.65 15.58 -1.50
N SER A 161 15.77 15.15 -2.77
CA SER A 161 15.06 13.95 -3.22
C SER A 161 15.65 12.70 -2.58
N LEU A 162 14.81 11.67 -2.44
CA LEU A 162 15.21 10.36 -1.92
C LEU A 162 16.38 9.80 -2.74
N TRP A 163 16.29 9.85 -4.07
CA TRP A 163 17.35 9.38 -4.98
C TRP A 163 18.69 10.07 -4.73
N SER A 164 18.68 11.39 -4.60
CA SER A 164 19.89 12.18 -4.34
C SER A 164 20.53 11.80 -3.01
N VAL A 165 19.73 11.64 -1.96
CA VAL A 165 20.24 11.28 -0.62
C VAL A 165 20.79 9.86 -0.61
N LEU A 166 20.10 8.91 -1.23
CA LEU A 166 20.56 7.52 -1.31
C LEU A 166 21.85 7.38 -2.10
N GLY A 167 22.04 8.19 -3.18
CA GLY A 167 23.29 8.21 -3.94
C GLY A 167 24.50 8.71 -3.17
N ARG A 168 24.30 9.47 -2.08
CA ARG A 168 25.36 9.87 -1.15
C ARG A 168 25.59 8.89 -0.01
N ARG A 169 24.70 7.87 0.13
CA ARG A 169 24.73 6.90 1.24
C ARG A 169 25.16 5.51 0.82
N PHE A 170 24.86 5.14 -0.41
CA PHE A 170 25.18 3.84 -0.96
C PHE A 170 26.08 4.00 -2.17
N THR A 171 27.26 3.40 -2.08
CA THR A 171 28.22 3.33 -3.17
C THR A 171 27.75 2.35 -4.23
N ASP A 172 27.15 1.20 -3.80
CA ASP A 172 26.59 0.22 -4.71
C ASP A 172 25.26 0.74 -5.30
N PRO A 173 25.16 0.87 -6.65
CA PRO A 173 23.95 1.38 -7.30
C PRO A 173 22.71 0.50 -7.08
N ARG A 174 22.90 -0.80 -6.81
CA ARG A 174 21.81 -1.73 -6.56
C ARG A 174 21.12 -1.45 -5.23
N LEU A 175 21.88 -1.14 -4.18
CA LEU A 175 21.32 -0.72 -2.89
C LEU A 175 20.63 0.65 -2.98
N ARG A 176 21.20 1.59 -3.75
CA ARG A 176 20.55 2.86 -4.05
C ARG A 176 19.19 2.64 -4.72
N GLN A 177 19.11 1.78 -5.75
CA GLN A 177 17.90 1.44 -6.47
C GLN A 177 16.87 0.76 -5.55
N LEU A 178 17.32 -0.21 -4.75
CA LEU A 178 16.47 -0.95 -3.82
C LEU A 178 15.76 0.00 -2.85
N PHE A 179 16.50 0.87 -2.17
CA PHE A 179 15.90 1.77 -1.18
C PHE A 179 15.17 2.96 -1.81
N ALA A 180 15.50 3.34 -3.04
CA ALA A 180 14.75 4.34 -3.81
C ALA A 180 13.32 3.85 -4.14
N ARG A 181 13.13 2.52 -4.28
CA ARG A 181 11.81 1.92 -4.52
C ARG A 181 10.79 2.25 -3.42
N TYR A 182 11.20 2.58 -2.22
CA TYR A 182 10.27 2.99 -1.16
C TYR A 182 9.42 4.23 -1.53
N ALA A 183 9.86 5.08 -2.45
CA ALA A 183 9.03 6.16 -2.98
C ALA A 183 7.74 5.63 -3.64
N THR A 184 7.81 4.49 -4.35
CA THR A 184 6.66 3.89 -5.04
C THR A 184 5.60 3.34 -4.08
N TYR A 185 5.93 3.11 -2.80
CA TYR A 185 4.96 2.74 -1.75
C TYR A 185 3.95 3.87 -1.45
N SER A 186 4.33 5.08 -1.83
CA SER A 186 3.45 6.26 -1.80
C SER A 186 3.05 6.73 -3.20
N GLY A 187 3.38 5.94 -4.23
CA GLY A 187 3.13 6.27 -5.63
C GLY A 187 3.91 7.47 -6.14
N ALA A 188 5.08 7.74 -5.57
CA ALA A 188 5.92 8.87 -5.94
C ALA A 188 7.16 8.42 -6.70
N SER A 189 7.71 9.32 -7.52
CA SER A 189 9.01 9.14 -8.14
C SER A 189 10.13 9.37 -7.10
N PRO A 190 11.13 8.47 -6.97
CA PRO A 190 12.25 8.68 -6.05
C PRO A 190 13.09 9.91 -6.39
N PHE A 191 13.01 10.39 -7.63
CA PHE A 191 13.72 11.58 -8.12
C PHE A 191 13.10 12.89 -7.62
N ALA A 192 11.81 12.87 -7.24
CA ALA A 192 11.06 14.01 -6.73
C ALA A 192 10.63 13.85 -5.26
N ALA A 193 10.38 12.63 -4.82
CA ALA A 193 9.93 12.31 -3.47
C ALA A 193 10.93 12.78 -2.40
N PRO A 194 10.48 13.30 -1.25
CA PRO A 194 11.37 13.76 -0.19
C PRO A 194 12.13 12.59 0.44
N ALA A 195 13.38 12.86 0.83
CA ALA A 195 14.25 11.87 1.45
C ALA A 195 13.70 11.31 2.79
N THR A 196 12.75 11.99 3.40
CA THR A 196 12.07 11.51 4.60
C THR A 196 11.36 10.17 4.40
N LEU A 197 11.03 9.77 3.17
CA LEU A 197 10.46 8.45 2.87
C LEU A 197 11.40 7.28 3.20
N MET A 198 12.68 7.53 3.49
CA MET A 198 13.57 6.47 4.01
C MET A 198 13.07 5.85 5.33
N LEU A 199 12.19 6.54 6.08
CA LEU A 199 11.56 5.99 7.29
C LEU A 199 10.77 4.69 7.02
N ILE A 200 10.32 4.46 5.78
CA ILE A 200 9.59 3.24 5.37
C ILE A 200 10.45 2.00 5.59
N ALA A 201 11.78 2.10 5.38
CA ALA A 201 12.70 1.01 5.68
C ALA A 201 12.59 0.55 7.14
N HIS A 202 12.52 1.50 8.08
CA HIS A 202 12.35 1.15 9.50
C HIS A 202 10.94 0.60 9.79
N ALA A 203 9.91 1.12 9.14
CA ALA A 203 8.54 0.59 9.29
C ALA A 203 8.45 -0.89 8.87
N GLU A 204 9.14 -1.30 7.81
CA GLU A 204 9.23 -2.71 7.39
C GLU A 204 10.08 -3.56 8.35
N GLN A 205 11.20 -3.03 8.85
CA GLN A 205 12.06 -3.72 9.83
C GLN A 205 11.34 -3.97 11.16
N ARG A 206 10.28 -3.25 11.47
CA ARG A 206 9.41 -3.54 12.64
C ARG A 206 8.49 -4.73 12.41
N GLY A 207 8.52 -5.32 11.24
CA GLY A 207 7.83 -6.52 10.83
C GLY A 207 6.86 -6.31 9.67
N VAL A 208 6.79 -7.34 8.86
CA VAL A 208 5.86 -7.49 7.75
C VAL A 208 5.12 -8.79 7.94
N TRP A 209 3.80 -8.75 7.84
CA TRP A 209 2.94 -9.91 8.06
C TRP A 209 2.03 -10.13 6.86
N THR A 210 1.70 -11.39 6.61
CA THR A 210 0.59 -11.82 5.77
C THR A 210 -0.58 -12.25 6.63
N ILE A 211 -1.76 -12.37 6.03
CA ILE A 211 -2.99 -12.81 6.69
C ILE A 211 -3.42 -14.14 6.08
N GLU A 212 -3.69 -15.13 6.93
CA GLU A 212 -4.27 -16.39 6.49
C GLU A 212 -5.64 -16.12 5.87
N GLY A 213 -5.88 -16.67 4.66
CA GLY A 213 -7.10 -16.39 3.89
C GLY A 213 -7.03 -15.15 3.00
N GLY A 214 -5.90 -14.42 3.03
CA GLY A 214 -5.66 -13.23 2.19
C GLY A 214 -5.95 -11.93 2.88
N MET A 215 -5.51 -10.85 2.22
CA MET A 215 -5.52 -9.49 2.80
C MET A 215 -6.94 -8.94 3.03
N THR A 216 -7.93 -9.37 2.24
CA THR A 216 -9.33 -8.93 2.38
C THR A 216 -9.96 -9.36 3.71
N MET A 217 -9.38 -10.36 4.38
CA MET A 217 -9.80 -10.78 5.73
C MET A 217 -9.67 -9.64 6.75
N LEU A 218 -8.70 -8.72 6.57
CA LEU A 218 -8.58 -7.54 7.42
C LEU A 218 -9.81 -6.63 7.33
N ALA A 219 -10.27 -6.34 6.12
CA ALA A 219 -11.47 -5.50 5.94
C ALA A 219 -12.71 -6.17 6.54
N SER A 220 -12.85 -7.47 6.34
CA SER A 220 -13.95 -8.27 6.89
C SER A 220 -13.93 -8.30 8.43
N ALA A 221 -12.75 -8.45 9.04
CA ALA A 221 -12.60 -8.41 10.50
C ALA A 221 -12.98 -7.05 11.09
N LEU A 222 -12.51 -5.97 10.46
CA LEU A 222 -12.85 -4.60 10.90
C LEU A 222 -14.35 -4.31 10.73
N MET A 223 -14.97 -4.78 9.64
CA MET A 223 -16.42 -4.66 9.45
C MET A 223 -17.21 -5.42 10.54
N ARG A 224 -16.82 -6.68 10.86
CA ARG A 224 -17.44 -7.44 11.96
C ARG A 224 -17.26 -6.74 13.31
N ALA A 225 -16.06 -6.21 13.58
CA ALA A 225 -15.79 -5.48 14.83
C ALA A 225 -16.69 -4.25 14.98
N ALA A 226 -16.87 -3.45 13.93
CA ALA A 226 -17.80 -2.32 13.94
C ALA A 226 -19.26 -2.77 14.10
N GLY A 227 -19.65 -3.87 13.41
CA GLY A 227 -21.00 -4.45 13.48
C GLY A 227 -21.40 -4.92 14.87
N ARG A 228 -20.46 -5.47 15.67
CA ARG A 228 -20.71 -5.83 17.08
C ARG A 228 -21.09 -4.64 17.96
N HIS A 229 -20.71 -3.43 17.57
CA HIS A 229 -21.10 -2.18 18.22
C HIS A 229 -22.29 -1.47 17.52
N GLY A 230 -23.01 -2.16 16.65
CA GLY A 230 -24.23 -1.66 16.03
C GLY A 230 -24.03 -0.83 14.76
N ALA A 231 -22.81 -0.77 14.19
CA ALA A 231 -22.61 -0.16 12.87
C ALA A 231 -23.30 -1.00 11.78
N ARG A 232 -24.05 -0.33 10.90
CA ARG A 232 -24.76 -0.98 9.78
C ARG A 232 -24.05 -0.71 8.46
N PHE A 233 -23.89 -1.73 7.63
CA PHE A 233 -23.20 -1.66 6.36
C PHE A 233 -24.16 -1.90 5.21
N HIS A 234 -24.24 -0.95 4.28
CA HIS A 234 -25.03 -0.99 3.06
C HIS A 234 -24.04 -1.03 1.86
N LEU A 235 -23.64 -2.26 1.50
CA LEU A 235 -22.75 -2.49 0.36
C LEU A 235 -23.56 -2.54 -0.94
N GLY A 236 -22.97 -2.13 -2.06
CA GLY A 236 -23.68 -1.96 -3.32
C GLY A 236 -24.61 -0.73 -3.34
N ALA A 237 -24.47 0.19 -2.37
CA ALA A 237 -25.31 1.37 -2.22
C ALA A 237 -24.48 2.66 -2.45
N PRO A 238 -24.33 3.12 -3.70
CA PRO A 238 -23.54 4.30 -4.04
C PRO A 238 -24.22 5.59 -3.55
N VAL A 239 -23.44 6.45 -2.87
CA VAL A 239 -23.86 7.79 -2.50
C VAL A 239 -23.66 8.73 -3.68
N ALA A 240 -24.70 9.46 -4.07
CA ALA A 240 -24.68 10.43 -5.17
C ALA A 240 -24.43 11.86 -4.70
N GLU A 241 -24.87 12.22 -3.47
CA GLU A 241 -24.77 13.59 -3.02
C GLU A 241 -24.71 13.68 -1.49
N VAL A 242 -23.98 14.67 -0.98
CA VAL A 242 -24.04 15.14 0.41
C VAL A 242 -25.07 16.26 0.48
N LEU A 243 -26.14 16.01 1.24
CA LEU A 243 -27.25 16.96 1.43
C LEU A 243 -26.91 17.98 2.49
N THR A 244 -27.28 19.24 2.25
CA THR A 244 -27.06 20.35 3.20
C THR A 244 -28.33 21.16 3.38
N ASP A 245 -28.40 21.90 4.48
CA ASP A 245 -29.43 22.95 4.72
C ASP A 245 -28.88 24.35 4.35
N GLY A 246 -27.78 24.41 3.60
CA GLY A 246 -27.06 25.62 3.24
C GLY A 246 -25.87 25.91 4.18
N ALA A 247 -25.99 25.61 5.49
CA ALA A 247 -24.93 25.88 6.46
C ALA A 247 -24.17 24.64 6.92
N ARG A 248 -24.83 23.49 6.93
CA ARG A 248 -24.26 22.22 7.45
C ARG A 248 -24.85 21.01 6.77
N VAL A 249 -24.21 19.85 6.98
CA VAL A 249 -24.70 18.56 6.52
C VAL A 249 -26.02 18.19 7.17
N ARG A 250 -27.00 17.72 6.38
CA ARG A 250 -28.27 17.12 6.84
C ARG A 250 -28.42 15.63 6.46
N GLY A 251 -27.59 15.10 5.59
CA GLY A 251 -27.66 13.69 5.17
C GLY A 251 -26.92 13.41 3.89
N VAL A 252 -27.28 12.29 3.28
CA VAL A 252 -26.80 11.88 1.95
C VAL A 252 -27.97 11.43 1.09
N ARG A 253 -27.85 11.60 -0.24
CA ARG A 253 -28.72 10.98 -1.22
C ARG A 253 -27.98 9.82 -1.88
N LEU A 254 -28.63 8.68 -1.95
CA LEU A 254 -28.14 7.51 -2.67
C LEU A 254 -28.45 7.61 -4.17
N ALA A 255 -27.80 6.78 -4.99
CA ALA A 255 -28.01 6.78 -6.43
C ALA A 255 -29.42 6.35 -6.85
N ASP A 256 -30.15 5.62 -6.00
CA ASP A 256 -31.55 5.24 -6.19
C ASP A 256 -32.54 6.36 -5.84
N GLY A 257 -32.03 7.53 -5.42
CA GLY A 257 -32.81 8.71 -5.01
C GLY A 257 -33.23 8.72 -3.54
N SER A 258 -33.02 7.67 -2.78
CA SER A 258 -33.35 7.65 -1.36
C SER A 258 -32.48 8.61 -0.55
N GLU A 259 -33.07 9.32 0.42
CA GLU A 259 -32.37 10.24 1.30
C GLU A 259 -32.19 9.63 2.70
N ILE A 260 -30.98 9.65 3.17
CA ILE A 260 -30.63 9.19 4.52
C ILE A 260 -30.25 10.37 5.38
N ALA A 261 -31.05 10.67 6.38
CA ALA A 261 -30.81 11.78 7.29
C ALA A 261 -29.60 11.52 8.20
N GLY A 262 -28.77 12.52 8.36
CA GLY A 262 -27.58 12.44 9.22
C GLY A 262 -26.93 13.81 9.42
N ARG A 263 -26.49 14.10 10.64
CA ARG A 263 -25.83 15.38 10.98
C ARG A 263 -24.35 15.39 10.61
N THR A 264 -23.79 14.22 10.29
CA THR A 264 -22.37 14.03 10.06
C THR A 264 -22.16 13.03 8.94
N VAL A 265 -21.30 13.38 8.00
CA VAL A 265 -20.88 12.52 6.88
C VAL A 265 -19.36 12.45 6.83
N ILE A 266 -18.82 11.25 6.75
CA ILE A 266 -17.39 10.99 6.48
C ILE A 266 -17.25 10.47 5.06
N ALA A 267 -16.62 11.22 4.18
CA ALA A 267 -16.23 10.75 2.86
C ALA A 267 -14.88 9.99 2.99
N ALA A 268 -14.93 8.68 2.77
CA ALA A 268 -13.75 7.79 2.89
C ALA A 268 -13.25 7.28 1.52
N GLY A 269 -13.70 7.89 0.44
CA GLY A 269 -13.30 7.61 -0.94
C GLY A 269 -12.14 8.48 -1.42
N GLU A 270 -11.95 8.53 -2.75
CA GLU A 270 -10.93 9.38 -3.37
C GLU A 270 -11.34 10.86 -3.29
N ILE A 271 -10.41 11.71 -2.81
CA ILE A 271 -10.64 13.16 -2.75
C ILE A 271 -10.80 13.75 -4.16
N GLY A 272 -10.10 13.18 -5.14
CA GLY A 272 -10.28 13.55 -6.55
C GLY A 272 -11.71 13.36 -7.06
N ALA A 273 -12.42 12.33 -6.61
CA ALA A 273 -13.82 12.12 -6.94
C ALA A 273 -14.71 13.25 -6.38
N ILE A 274 -14.48 13.62 -5.11
CA ILE A 274 -15.21 14.74 -4.49
C ILE A 274 -14.90 16.05 -5.23
N ALA A 275 -13.64 16.27 -5.59
CA ALA A 275 -13.19 17.43 -6.35
C ALA A 275 -13.83 17.49 -7.76
N ALA A 276 -14.08 16.34 -8.38
CA ALA A 276 -14.82 16.21 -9.65
C ALA A 276 -16.34 16.39 -9.46
N GLY A 277 -16.86 16.48 -8.24
CA GLY A 277 -18.27 16.72 -7.96
C GLY A 277 -19.12 15.47 -7.72
N SER A 278 -18.50 14.29 -7.55
CA SER A 278 -19.22 13.01 -7.36
C SER A 278 -20.11 12.95 -6.13
N LEU A 279 -19.92 13.85 -5.16
CA LEU A 279 -20.76 13.98 -3.96
C LEU A 279 -21.52 15.32 -3.89
N GLY A 280 -21.72 15.99 -5.05
CA GLY A 280 -22.45 17.25 -5.17
C GLY A 280 -21.60 18.50 -4.96
N ALA A 281 -22.20 19.66 -5.25
CA ALA A 281 -21.51 20.95 -5.26
C ALA A 281 -21.00 21.37 -3.85
N ALA A 282 -21.80 21.13 -2.80
CA ALA A 282 -21.45 21.48 -1.44
C ALA A 282 -20.20 20.71 -0.95
N ALA A 283 -20.13 19.41 -1.19
CA ALA A 283 -18.97 18.60 -0.86
C ALA A 283 -17.71 19.04 -1.62
N ARG A 284 -17.85 19.38 -2.92
CA ARG A 284 -16.77 19.92 -3.73
C ARG A 284 -16.25 21.24 -3.20
N ALA A 285 -17.15 22.19 -2.89
CA ALA A 285 -16.79 23.49 -2.33
C ALA A 285 -16.04 23.37 -0.99
N ALA A 286 -16.41 22.37 -0.18
CA ALA A 286 -15.81 22.12 1.12
C ALA A 286 -14.32 21.73 1.07
N LEU A 287 -13.82 21.25 -0.07
CA LEU A 287 -12.41 20.89 -0.26
C LEU A 287 -11.49 22.09 -0.46
N GLY A 288 -12.00 23.24 -0.92
CA GLY A 288 -11.20 24.41 -1.21
C GLY A 288 -10.02 24.10 -2.15
N ARG A 289 -8.81 24.53 -1.80
CA ARG A 289 -7.59 24.30 -2.60
C ARG A 289 -7.13 22.85 -2.69
N ALA A 290 -7.65 21.97 -1.85
CA ALA A 290 -7.28 20.55 -1.87
C ALA A 290 -7.78 19.81 -3.14
N ALA A 291 -8.70 20.41 -3.88
CA ALA A 291 -9.27 19.86 -5.10
C ALA A 291 -8.25 19.73 -6.27
N ALA A 292 -7.22 20.59 -6.33
CA ALA A 292 -6.25 20.63 -7.43
C ALA A 292 -4.88 20.13 -6.94
N ALA A 293 -4.57 18.86 -7.18
CA ALA A 293 -3.27 18.29 -6.81
C ALA A 293 -2.75 17.35 -7.91
N PRO A 294 -1.43 17.32 -8.16
CA PRO A 294 -0.82 16.29 -9.00
C PRO A 294 -1.17 14.89 -8.46
N ARG A 295 -1.36 13.96 -9.38
CA ARG A 295 -1.72 12.56 -9.06
C ARG A 295 -0.48 11.73 -8.83
N SER A 296 -0.55 10.81 -7.86
CA SER A 296 0.45 9.77 -7.68
C SER A 296 0.47 8.79 -8.86
N LEU A 297 1.48 7.95 -8.94
CA LEU A 297 1.54 6.87 -9.93
C LEU A 297 0.31 5.94 -9.83
N SER A 298 -0.01 5.36 -10.97
CA SER A 298 -0.87 4.20 -11.14
C SER A 298 -0.02 2.92 -11.27
N ALA A 299 -0.64 1.83 -11.69
CA ALA A 299 0.02 0.58 -12.02
C ALA A 299 -0.72 -0.14 -13.15
N VAL A 300 -0.04 -1.09 -13.80
CA VAL A 300 -0.70 -2.23 -14.46
C VAL A 300 -0.46 -3.45 -13.58
N THR A 301 -1.54 -4.14 -13.25
CA THR A 301 -1.49 -5.35 -12.41
C THR A 301 -2.11 -6.52 -13.15
N TRP A 302 -1.42 -7.66 -13.09
CA TRP A 302 -1.93 -8.94 -13.57
C TRP A 302 -2.13 -9.86 -12.38
N GLN A 303 -3.35 -10.33 -12.21
CA GLN A 303 -3.70 -11.39 -11.30
C GLN A 303 -3.61 -12.71 -12.07
N VAL A 304 -2.69 -13.58 -11.69
CA VAL A 304 -2.33 -14.77 -12.45
C VAL A 304 -2.45 -16.02 -11.60
N VAL A 305 -3.06 -17.06 -12.14
CA VAL A 305 -2.95 -18.43 -11.64
C VAL A 305 -2.01 -19.17 -12.60
N ALA A 306 -0.87 -19.65 -12.11
CA ALA A 306 0.14 -20.28 -12.95
C ALA A 306 0.97 -21.32 -12.19
N HIS A 307 1.55 -22.26 -12.92
CA HIS A 307 2.65 -23.07 -12.42
C HIS A 307 3.96 -22.29 -12.60
N ALA A 308 4.51 -21.79 -11.50
CA ALA A 308 5.75 -21.03 -11.50
C ALA A 308 6.95 -21.97 -11.31
N ARG A 309 7.94 -21.91 -12.21
CA ARG A 309 9.12 -22.79 -12.22
C ARG A 309 10.42 -21.99 -12.36
N GLY A 310 11.51 -22.60 -11.91
CA GLY A 310 12.87 -22.08 -12.06
C GLY A 310 13.25 -21.12 -10.93
N PHE A 311 13.01 -19.82 -11.07
CA PHE A 311 13.40 -18.85 -10.05
C PHE A 311 12.76 -19.16 -8.68
N PRO A 312 13.55 -19.21 -7.59
CA PRO A 312 13.04 -19.53 -6.25
C PRO A 312 12.27 -18.34 -5.67
N LEU A 313 10.99 -18.18 -6.03
CA LEU A 313 10.17 -17.10 -5.52
C LEU A 313 10.04 -17.15 -3.99
N SER A 314 10.16 -15.99 -3.34
CA SER A 314 9.67 -15.73 -2.00
C SER A 314 8.23 -15.20 -2.07
N HIS A 315 7.60 -14.83 -0.94
CA HIS A 315 6.27 -14.20 -0.98
C HIS A 315 6.30 -12.90 -1.78
N HIS A 316 7.29 -12.03 -1.55
CA HIS A 316 7.51 -10.80 -2.32
C HIS A 316 8.81 -10.87 -3.10
N ASN A 317 8.74 -10.52 -4.38
CA ASN A 317 9.88 -10.53 -5.27
C ASN A 317 9.91 -9.26 -6.11
N VAL A 318 11.09 -8.70 -6.33
CA VAL A 318 11.30 -7.50 -7.13
C VAL A 318 12.39 -7.78 -8.16
N PHE A 319 12.04 -7.62 -9.42
CA PHE A 319 12.96 -7.72 -10.55
C PHE A 319 13.22 -6.30 -11.07
N PHE A 320 14.39 -5.76 -10.80
CA PHE A 320 14.70 -4.38 -11.10
C PHE A 320 14.95 -4.11 -12.58
N SER A 321 14.51 -2.95 -13.07
CA SER A 321 14.91 -2.38 -14.35
C SER A 321 16.42 -2.15 -14.41
N ARG A 322 17.00 -2.17 -15.61
CA ARG A 322 18.42 -1.87 -15.80
C ARG A 322 18.73 -0.39 -15.60
N ASP A 323 17.85 0.47 -16.13
CA ASP A 323 17.96 1.93 -16.04
C ASP A 323 16.76 2.50 -15.28
N TYR A 324 16.98 2.73 -13.98
CA TYR A 324 15.94 3.23 -13.09
C TYR A 324 15.53 4.69 -13.39
N PRO A 325 16.47 5.61 -13.73
CA PRO A 325 16.12 6.94 -14.25
C PRO A 325 15.25 6.89 -15.49
N ALA A 326 15.57 6.07 -16.48
CA ALA A 326 14.79 5.96 -17.72
C ALA A 326 13.36 5.41 -17.46
N GLU A 327 13.19 4.48 -16.51
CA GLU A 327 11.88 4.01 -16.08
C GLU A 327 10.97 5.17 -15.61
N PHE A 328 11.48 6.04 -14.73
CA PHE A 328 10.70 7.15 -14.19
C PHE A 328 10.57 8.32 -15.18
N ALA A 329 11.50 8.50 -16.11
CA ALA A 329 11.37 9.46 -17.21
C ALA A 329 10.19 9.06 -18.13
N ALA A 330 10.04 7.77 -18.46
CA ALA A 330 8.92 7.27 -19.22
C ALA A 330 7.58 7.49 -18.50
N LEU A 331 7.52 7.18 -17.19
CA LEU A 331 6.33 7.41 -16.37
C LEU A 331 5.94 8.90 -16.32
N ALA A 332 6.93 9.79 -16.19
CA ALA A 332 6.71 11.25 -16.20
C ALA A 332 6.24 11.75 -17.58
N ALA A 333 6.71 11.12 -18.66
CA ALA A 333 6.24 11.39 -20.03
C ALA A 333 4.84 10.81 -20.33
N GLY A 334 4.22 10.10 -19.39
CA GLY A 334 2.89 9.52 -19.55
C GLY A 334 2.88 8.20 -20.32
N THR A 335 4.01 7.48 -20.40
CA THR A 335 4.12 6.21 -21.13
C THR A 335 4.52 5.06 -20.20
N LEU A 336 4.20 3.82 -20.59
CA LEU A 336 4.68 2.64 -19.92
C LEU A 336 6.17 2.45 -20.20
N PRO A 337 7.00 2.17 -19.18
CA PRO A 337 8.42 1.90 -19.38
C PRO A 337 8.66 0.69 -20.29
N THR A 338 9.68 0.78 -21.14
CA THR A 338 10.11 -0.35 -21.97
C THR A 338 10.81 -1.45 -21.17
N ASP A 339 11.49 -1.07 -20.09
CA ASP A 339 12.15 -1.95 -19.12
C ASP A 339 11.68 -1.59 -17.70
N PRO A 340 10.48 -2.06 -17.27
CA PRO A 340 9.94 -1.72 -15.96
C PRO A 340 10.58 -2.55 -14.85
N THR A 341 10.63 -1.99 -13.64
CA THR A 341 10.76 -2.79 -12.41
C THR A 341 9.48 -3.59 -12.20
N ILE A 342 9.63 -4.91 -12.04
CA ILE A 342 8.51 -5.85 -11.90
C ILE A 342 8.42 -6.31 -10.44
N TYR A 343 7.27 -6.16 -9.83
CA TYR A 343 6.95 -6.74 -8.54
C TYR A 343 6.08 -7.99 -8.72
N VAL A 344 6.44 -9.08 -8.04
CA VAL A 344 5.67 -10.33 -8.01
C VAL A 344 5.37 -10.71 -6.57
N CYS A 345 4.09 -10.79 -6.21
CA CYS A 345 3.63 -11.36 -4.96
C CYS A 345 3.14 -12.78 -5.20
N ALA A 346 3.87 -13.77 -4.70
CA ALA A 346 3.51 -15.19 -4.76
C ALA A 346 2.72 -15.55 -3.50
N GLN A 347 1.40 -15.41 -3.57
CA GLN A 347 0.52 -15.41 -2.40
C GLN A 347 0.42 -16.76 -1.70
N ASP A 348 0.73 -17.84 -2.37
CA ASP A 348 0.74 -19.20 -1.81
C ASP A 348 2.10 -19.59 -1.20
N ARG A 349 3.13 -18.74 -1.34
CA ARG A 349 4.47 -18.96 -0.78
C ARG A 349 4.62 -18.23 0.56
N THR A 350 3.87 -18.70 1.55
CA THR A 350 4.05 -18.31 2.95
C THR A 350 4.89 -19.40 3.65
N GLN A 351 5.75 -19.01 4.60
CA GLN A 351 6.67 -19.92 5.31
C GLN A 351 5.96 -20.98 6.17
N HIS A 352 4.65 -21.05 6.15
CA HIS A 352 3.82 -21.94 6.99
C HIS A 352 3.18 -23.10 6.23
N ARG A 353 3.80 -23.61 5.15
CA ARG A 353 3.42 -24.96 4.68
C ARG A 353 4.13 -25.98 5.58
N PRO A 354 3.41 -26.75 6.41
CA PRO A 354 4.01 -27.79 7.27
C PRO A 354 4.79 -28.85 6.46
N HIS A 355 4.48 -28.97 5.16
CA HIS A 355 5.05 -30.00 4.27
C HIS A 355 6.52 -29.71 3.90
N ASP A 356 6.92 -28.46 3.73
CA ASP A 356 8.29 -28.14 3.31
C ASP A 356 9.32 -28.32 4.45
N ARG A 357 8.92 -28.13 5.72
CA ARG A 357 9.80 -28.35 6.87
C ARG A 357 10.11 -29.82 7.16
N MET A 358 9.29 -30.75 6.68
CA MET A 358 9.51 -32.18 6.89
C MET A 358 10.50 -32.76 5.89
N LEU A 359 10.57 -32.18 4.68
CA LEU A 359 11.49 -32.60 3.63
C LEU A 359 12.93 -32.06 3.84
N ASP A 360 13.08 -30.84 4.37
CA ASP A 360 14.40 -30.24 4.68
C ASP A 360 15.09 -30.86 5.92
N ARG A 361 14.38 -31.65 6.72
CA ARG A 361 14.92 -32.30 7.92
C ARG A 361 15.20 -33.78 7.78
N MET A 362 14.93 -34.38 6.62
CA MET A 362 15.27 -35.78 6.37
C MET A 362 16.75 -35.89 5.99
N PRO A 363 17.55 -36.71 6.72
CA PRO A 363 18.92 -36.97 6.35
C PRO A 363 18.98 -37.65 4.99
N ASP A 364 19.93 -37.26 4.14
CA ASP A 364 20.14 -37.80 2.77
C ASP A 364 20.21 -39.34 2.66
N ARG A 365 20.42 -40.05 3.77
CA ARG A 365 20.52 -41.51 3.80
C ARG A 365 19.17 -42.27 3.72
N MET A 366 18.02 -41.58 3.79
CA MET A 366 16.70 -42.23 3.64
C MET A 366 16.06 -42.07 2.25
N LEU A 367 16.73 -41.41 1.32
CA LEU A 367 16.20 -41.09 -0.02
C LEU A 367 16.64 -42.11 -1.10
N ASP A 368 17.34 -43.19 -0.72
CA ASP A 368 17.88 -44.16 -1.67
C ASP A 368 16.93 -45.37 -1.83
N ARG A 369 15.72 -45.17 -2.31
CA ARG A 369 14.89 -46.18 -2.98
C ARG A 369 13.94 -45.49 -3.98
N GLY A 370 14.43 -45.24 -5.22
CA GLY A 370 13.57 -45.15 -6.42
C GLY A 370 12.59 -44.02 -6.49
N GLY A 371 12.85 -42.87 -5.84
CA GLY A 371 12.04 -41.64 -5.98
C GLY A 371 12.46 -40.82 -7.20
N PRO A 372 11.55 -40.04 -7.82
CA PRO A 372 11.90 -39.21 -8.97
C PRO A 372 13.03 -38.22 -8.63
N GLY A 373 13.97 -38.07 -9.58
CA GLY A 373 15.15 -37.21 -9.45
C GLY A 373 14.79 -35.73 -9.22
N PRO A 374 15.76 -34.85 -8.90
CA PRO A 374 15.52 -33.42 -8.58
C PRO A 374 14.72 -32.63 -9.64
N ALA A 375 14.77 -33.07 -10.91
CA ALA A 375 14.00 -32.48 -12.00
C ALA A 375 12.50 -32.82 -11.98
N ASP A 376 12.10 -33.97 -11.39
CA ASP A 376 10.71 -34.41 -11.35
C ASP A 376 9.92 -33.91 -10.13
N ARG A 377 10.61 -33.36 -9.11
CA ARG A 377 9.94 -32.85 -7.89
C ARG A 377 9.03 -31.64 -8.13
N ASN A 378 9.14 -30.97 -9.28
CA ASN A 378 8.30 -29.84 -9.69
C ASN A 378 7.18 -30.19 -10.67
N ALA A 379 7.11 -31.41 -11.18
CA ALA A 379 6.13 -31.80 -12.19
C ALA A 379 4.67 -31.93 -11.68
N GLY A 380 4.43 -31.81 -10.36
CA GLY A 380 3.11 -31.88 -9.73
C GLY A 380 2.75 -30.70 -8.83
N ALA A 381 3.52 -29.61 -8.82
CA ALA A 381 3.20 -28.45 -7.98
C ALA A 381 1.88 -27.81 -8.42
N ALA A 382 0.95 -27.64 -7.48
CA ALA A 382 -0.33 -26.96 -7.75
C ALA A 382 -0.08 -25.54 -8.29
N ALA A 383 -0.93 -25.09 -9.22
CA ALA A 383 -0.88 -23.71 -9.72
C ALA A 383 -0.97 -22.70 -8.58
N GLU A 384 -0.15 -21.65 -8.62
CA GLU A 384 0.00 -20.64 -7.58
C GLU A 384 -0.74 -19.36 -7.95
N ARG A 385 -1.19 -18.61 -6.94
CA ARG A 385 -1.77 -17.27 -7.10
C ARG A 385 -0.67 -16.23 -7.07
N LEU A 386 -0.55 -15.48 -8.15
CA LEU A 386 0.45 -14.44 -8.32
C LEU A 386 -0.23 -13.09 -8.59
N LEU A 387 0.25 -12.04 -7.95
CA LEU A 387 0.02 -10.66 -8.37
C LEU A 387 1.32 -10.15 -8.99
N VAL A 388 1.28 -9.79 -10.27
CA VAL A 388 2.39 -9.14 -10.98
C VAL A 388 2.03 -7.68 -11.18
N LEU A 389 2.96 -6.76 -10.89
CA LEU A 389 2.73 -5.33 -10.96
C LEU A 389 3.92 -4.60 -11.57
N VAL A 390 3.62 -3.62 -12.43
CA VAL A 390 4.54 -2.57 -12.89
C VAL A 390 3.93 -1.21 -12.66
N ASN A 391 4.75 -0.18 -12.43
CA ASN A 391 4.27 1.19 -12.31
C ASN A 391 3.73 1.71 -13.66
N ALA A 392 2.70 2.56 -13.60
CA ALA A 392 2.09 3.18 -14.76
C ALA A 392 1.74 4.66 -14.49
N PRO A 393 1.63 5.50 -15.53
CA PRO A 393 1.15 6.87 -15.36
C PRO A 393 -0.35 6.91 -15.01
N PRO A 394 -0.83 7.90 -14.23
CA PRO A 394 -2.22 8.01 -13.78
C PRO A 394 -3.12 8.69 -14.82
N LEU A 395 -3.24 8.09 -16.00
CA LEU A 395 -3.96 8.64 -17.15
C LEU A 395 -5.27 7.89 -17.48
N GLY A 396 -5.84 7.18 -16.49
CA GLY A 396 -6.99 6.32 -16.69
C GLY A 396 -8.31 7.04 -17.08
N ASP A 397 -8.37 8.36 -16.91
CA ASP A 397 -9.48 9.22 -17.30
C ASP A 397 -9.24 9.99 -18.61
N ARG A 398 -8.04 9.87 -19.23
CA ARG A 398 -7.63 10.66 -20.39
C ARG A 398 -7.54 9.86 -21.68
N ALA A 399 -7.35 8.56 -21.60
CA ALA A 399 -7.18 7.69 -22.75
C ALA A 399 -8.19 6.53 -22.71
N ALA A 400 -8.63 6.09 -23.88
CA ALA A 400 -9.26 4.78 -23.99
C ALA A 400 -8.30 3.69 -23.49
N PRO A 401 -8.80 2.54 -22.98
CA PRO A 401 -7.96 1.42 -22.66
C PRO A 401 -7.10 1.05 -23.88
N ASP A 402 -5.77 1.16 -23.73
CA ASP A 402 -4.84 0.68 -24.75
C ASP A 402 -4.46 -0.75 -24.43
N ASP A 403 -5.31 -1.67 -24.87
CA ASP A 403 -5.11 -3.10 -24.66
C ASP A 403 -3.82 -3.58 -25.36
N ALA A 404 -3.49 -3.03 -26.53
CA ALA A 404 -2.27 -3.38 -27.26
C ALA A 404 -1.00 -2.95 -26.52
N ALA A 405 -0.96 -1.76 -25.93
CA ALA A 405 0.16 -1.33 -25.08
C ALA A 405 0.27 -2.16 -23.80
N THR A 406 -0.88 -2.56 -23.22
CA THR A 406 -0.93 -3.41 -22.04
C THR A 406 -0.43 -4.82 -22.36
N ASP A 407 -0.82 -5.41 -23.48
CA ASP A 407 -0.37 -6.73 -23.96
C ASP A 407 1.11 -6.73 -24.32
N ALA A 408 1.59 -5.68 -25.00
CA ALA A 408 3.02 -5.50 -25.28
C ALA A 408 3.83 -5.35 -23.97
N CYS A 409 3.30 -4.66 -22.97
CA CYS A 409 3.92 -4.58 -21.65
C CYS A 409 3.97 -5.97 -20.98
N TRP A 410 2.87 -6.73 -21.04
CA TRP A 410 2.83 -8.10 -20.49
C TRP A 410 3.84 -9.03 -21.18
N ALA A 411 3.96 -8.95 -22.49
CA ALA A 411 4.95 -9.73 -23.23
C ALA A 411 6.38 -9.42 -22.75
N ARG A 412 6.72 -8.11 -22.57
CA ARG A 412 8.02 -7.69 -22.03
C ARG A 412 8.24 -8.18 -20.60
N VAL A 413 7.22 -8.07 -19.74
CA VAL A 413 7.27 -8.56 -18.36
C VAL A 413 7.58 -10.05 -18.33
N ARG A 414 6.87 -10.87 -19.11
CA ARG A 414 7.12 -12.31 -19.18
C ARG A 414 8.52 -12.64 -19.69
N ALA A 415 8.98 -11.94 -20.73
CA ALA A 415 10.33 -12.13 -21.28
C ALA A 415 11.41 -11.80 -20.23
N ARG A 416 11.20 -10.73 -19.45
CA ARG A 416 12.10 -10.32 -18.36
C ARG A 416 12.12 -11.33 -17.21
N LEU A 417 10.96 -11.86 -16.80
CA LEU A 417 10.86 -12.90 -15.77
C LEU A 417 11.53 -14.19 -16.25
N ALA A 418 11.33 -14.58 -17.52
CA ALA A 418 11.99 -15.74 -18.11
C ALA A 418 13.52 -15.58 -18.18
N ALA A 419 14.02 -14.40 -18.54
CA ALA A 419 15.46 -14.10 -18.52
C ALA A 419 16.05 -14.15 -17.11
N ALA A 420 15.25 -13.87 -16.08
CA ALA A 420 15.64 -14.05 -14.66
C ALA A 420 15.49 -15.50 -14.18
N GLY A 421 15.09 -16.43 -15.04
CA GLY A 421 14.87 -17.83 -14.74
C GLY A 421 13.48 -18.17 -14.21
N LEU A 422 12.51 -17.26 -14.23
CA LEU A 422 11.12 -17.50 -13.82
C LEU A 422 10.23 -17.78 -15.02
N THR A 423 9.78 -19.01 -15.16
CA THR A 423 8.79 -19.38 -16.18
C THR A 423 7.42 -19.54 -15.55
N LEU A 424 6.40 -18.96 -16.20
CA LEU A 424 5.00 -19.03 -15.79
C LEU A 424 4.18 -19.79 -16.85
N ASP A 425 3.71 -20.97 -16.47
CA ASP A 425 2.70 -21.71 -17.25
C ASP A 425 1.32 -21.28 -16.73
N ILE A 426 0.67 -20.39 -17.51
CA ILE A 426 -0.50 -19.64 -17.07
C ILE A 426 -1.77 -20.44 -17.29
N VAL A 427 -2.50 -20.70 -16.19
CA VAL A 427 -3.82 -21.33 -16.18
C VAL A 427 -4.94 -20.30 -16.43
N GLY A 428 -4.77 -19.08 -15.91
CA GLY A 428 -5.69 -17.98 -16.11
C GLY A 428 -5.10 -16.66 -15.62
N SER A 429 -5.59 -15.55 -16.19
CA SER A 429 -5.16 -14.22 -15.79
C SER A 429 -6.28 -13.19 -15.92
N ALA A 430 -6.18 -12.13 -15.13
CA ALA A 430 -6.97 -10.91 -15.25
C ALA A 430 -6.03 -9.70 -15.16
N VAL A 431 -6.34 -8.62 -15.87
CA VAL A 431 -5.54 -7.40 -15.87
C VAL A 431 -6.35 -6.22 -15.36
N THR A 432 -5.70 -5.35 -14.59
CA THR A 432 -6.23 -4.05 -14.21
C THR A 432 -5.17 -2.99 -14.47
N GLY A 433 -5.40 -2.14 -15.45
CA GLY A 433 -4.58 -0.96 -15.75
C GLY A 433 -5.20 0.34 -15.22
N PRO A 434 -4.59 1.50 -15.52
CA PRO A 434 -5.08 2.80 -15.06
C PRO A 434 -6.56 3.08 -15.37
N PRO A 435 -7.11 2.77 -16.57
CA PRO A 435 -8.54 2.92 -16.84
C PRO A 435 -9.41 2.00 -15.98
N GLY A 436 -8.94 0.78 -15.69
CA GLY A 436 -9.61 -0.15 -14.78
C GLY A 436 -9.66 0.39 -13.36
N PHE A 437 -8.56 0.95 -12.87
CA PHE A 437 -8.51 1.58 -11.55
C PHE A 437 -9.38 2.84 -11.48
N GLU A 438 -9.48 3.63 -12.56
CA GLU A 438 -10.41 4.77 -12.62
C GLU A 438 -11.86 4.33 -12.51
N ARG A 439 -12.26 3.25 -13.20
CA ARG A 439 -13.62 2.69 -13.05
C ARG A 439 -13.90 2.20 -11.63
N LEU A 440 -12.91 1.58 -10.97
CA LEU A 440 -13.03 1.09 -9.59
C LEU A 440 -13.04 2.23 -8.57
N PHE A 441 -12.20 3.25 -8.77
CA PHE A 441 -11.97 4.37 -7.86
C PHE A 441 -12.02 5.71 -8.63
N PRO A 442 -13.21 6.16 -9.03
CA PRO A 442 -13.36 7.32 -9.93
C PRO A 442 -12.75 8.61 -9.39
N GLY A 443 -12.34 9.48 -10.30
CA GLY A 443 -11.84 10.82 -10.02
C GLY A 443 -10.35 10.88 -9.65
N ALA A 444 -9.64 9.75 -9.73
CA ALA A 444 -8.22 9.68 -9.45
C ALA A 444 -7.34 9.51 -10.69
N GLY A 445 -7.93 9.36 -11.90
CA GLY A 445 -7.19 9.01 -13.12
C GLY A 445 -6.47 7.66 -13.02
N GLY A 446 -6.99 6.76 -12.18
CA GLY A 446 -6.34 5.50 -11.86
C GLY A 446 -5.17 5.61 -10.87
N ALA A 447 -4.89 6.77 -10.29
CA ALA A 447 -3.87 6.92 -9.26
C ALA A 447 -4.18 6.05 -8.03
N LEU A 448 -3.18 5.34 -7.52
CA LEU A 448 -3.40 4.38 -6.42
C LEU A 448 -3.23 4.98 -5.03
N TYR A 449 -2.53 6.11 -4.92
CA TYR A 449 -2.10 6.69 -3.64
C TYR A 449 -2.59 8.14 -3.43
N GLY A 450 -3.55 8.58 -4.26
CA GLY A 450 -4.12 9.92 -4.23
C GLY A 450 -3.14 10.96 -4.77
N ARG A 451 -2.85 11.99 -3.97
CA ARG A 451 -1.91 13.07 -4.33
C ARG A 451 -0.47 12.58 -4.43
N ASP A 452 0.27 13.04 -5.42
CA ASP A 452 1.72 12.84 -5.53
C ASP A 452 2.50 13.49 -4.36
N LEU A 453 3.69 12.99 -4.13
CA LEU A 453 4.65 13.48 -3.13
C LEU A 453 5.94 13.95 -3.86
N ALA A 454 5.84 15.05 -4.60
CA ALA A 454 6.94 15.58 -5.40
C ALA A 454 7.85 16.56 -4.64
N GLY A 455 7.65 16.76 -3.35
CA GLY A 455 8.46 17.66 -2.56
C GLY A 455 8.22 17.58 -1.07
N TRP A 456 9.06 18.24 -0.28
CA TRP A 456 9.04 18.20 1.18
C TRP A 456 7.76 18.80 1.81
N ARG A 457 7.04 19.67 1.08
CA ARG A 457 5.77 20.28 1.53
C ARG A 457 4.56 19.39 1.29
N ASP A 458 4.63 18.47 0.33
CA ASP A 458 3.46 17.71 -0.11
C ASP A 458 2.85 16.79 0.97
N PRO A 459 3.63 16.19 1.90
CA PRO A 459 3.04 15.47 3.02
C PRO A 459 2.11 16.34 3.88
N PHE A 460 2.43 17.65 4.05
CA PHE A 460 1.63 18.60 4.83
C PHE A 460 0.44 19.18 4.06
N ALA A 461 0.43 19.05 2.74
CA ALA A 461 -0.63 19.56 1.89
C ALA A 461 -1.80 18.58 1.69
N ARG A 462 -1.73 17.38 2.30
CA ARG A 462 -2.86 16.45 2.28
C ARG A 462 -4.01 16.99 3.12
N PRO A 463 -5.28 16.91 2.63
CA PRO A 463 -6.44 17.37 3.37
C PRO A 463 -6.55 16.67 4.72
N ARG A 464 -6.88 17.42 5.74
CA ARG A 464 -7.15 16.92 7.10
C ARG A 464 -8.58 16.40 7.22
N ALA A 465 -8.91 15.80 8.35
CA ALA A 465 -10.24 15.25 8.58
C ALA A 465 -11.36 16.31 8.48
N ARG A 466 -11.19 17.49 9.08
CA ARG A 466 -12.19 18.57 9.03
C ARG A 466 -12.15 19.30 7.69
N THR A 467 -13.32 19.62 7.15
CA THR A 467 -13.51 20.46 5.96
C THR A 467 -14.10 21.82 6.33
N ALA A 468 -14.28 22.66 5.31
CA ALA A 468 -14.95 23.96 5.49
C ALA A 468 -16.48 23.82 5.70
N LEU A 469 -17.08 22.67 5.38
CA LEU A 469 -18.51 22.41 5.57
C LEU A 469 -18.74 21.72 6.92
N PRO A 470 -19.43 22.36 7.88
CA PRO A 470 -19.76 21.77 9.17
C PRO A 470 -20.52 20.44 9.02
N GLY A 471 -20.05 19.41 9.71
CA GLY A 471 -20.60 18.05 9.61
C GLY A 471 -20.05 17.20 8.46
N PHE A 472 -19.17 17.75 7.60
CA PHE A 472 -18.53 17.00 6.54
C PHE A 472 -17.04 16.76 6.84
N TYR A 473 -16.64 15.49 6.83
CA TYR A 473 -15.30 15.05 7.19
C TYR A 473 -14.69 14.15 6.11
N LEU A 474 -13.36 14.10 6.09
CA LEU A 474 -12.59 13.27 5.15
C LEU A 474 -11.83 12.18 5.91
N ALA A 475 -11.71 11.00 5.29
CA ALA A 475 -10.88 9.90 5.78
C ALA A 475 -10.28 9.11 4.61
N GLY A 476 -9.27 8.29 4.90
CA GLY A 476 -8.69 7.36 3.92
C GLY A 476 -7.32 7.76 3.41
N GLY A 477 -6.80 7.00 2.44
CA GLY A 477 -5.43 7.14 1.95
C GLY A 477 -5.15 8.41 1.15
N SER A 478 -6.17 9.10 0.65
CA SER A 478 -6.04 10.40 -0.03
C SER A 478 -5.99 11.57 0.95
N ALA A 479 -6.46 11.39 2.20
CA ALA A 479 -6.39 12.35 3.28
C ALA A 479 -5.11 12.16 4.13
N HIS A 480 -4.84 13.09 5.05
CA HIS A 480 -3.76 12.96 6.02
C HIS A 480 -4.02 11.75 6.96
N PRO A 481 -2.98 10.95 7.31
CA PRO A 481 -1.54 11.13 7.05
C PRO A 481 -1.07 10.66 5.68
N GLY A 482 -1.88 9.94 4.91
CA GLY A 482 -1.53 9.56 3.54
C GLY A 482 -1.85 8.12 3.17
N PRO A 483 -1.23 7.58 2.11
CA PRO A 483 -1.49 6.24 1.61
C PRO A 483 -0.86 5.14 2.48
N GLY A 484 -1.40 3.94 2.32
CA GLY A 484 -1.05 2.74 3.07
C GLY A 484 -2.16 2.34 4.03
N LEU A 485 -2.31 1.04 4.27
CA LEU A 485 -3.38 0.51 5.12
C LEU A 485 -3.38 1.12 6.53
N PRO A 486 -2.24 1.17 7.26
CA PRO A 486 -2.21 1.77 8.59
C PRO A 486 -2.46 3.27 8.56
N MET A 487 -1.95 3.99 7.56
CA MET A 487 -2.18 5.44 7.40
C MET A 487 -3.66 5.74 7.15
N ALA A 488 -4.31 4.96 6.29
CA ALA A 488 -5.75 5.11 6.04
C ALA A 488 -6.59 4.81 7.30
N ALA A 489 -6.17 3.84 8.12
CA ALA A 489 -6.82 3.55 9.40
C ALA A 489 -6.65 4.69 10.42
N LEU A 490 -5.46 5.28 10.52
CA LEU A 490 -5.21 6.48 11.33
C LEU A 490 -6.07 7.66 10.86
N SER A 491 -6.16 7.88 9.54
CA SER A 491 -7.02 8.91 8.96
C SER A 491 -8.47 8.76 9.38
N GLY A 492 -9.02 7.53 9.37
CA GLY A 492 -10.36 7.24 9.86
C GLY A 492 -10.53 7.51 11.36
N SER A 493 -9.52 7.16 12.15
CA SER A 493 -9.49 7.44 13.59
C SER A 493 -9.46 8.94 13.87
N PHE A 494 -8.75 9.74 13.06
CA PHE A 494 -8.72 11.20 13.17
C PHE A 494 -10.09 11.83 12.84
N ALA A 495 -10.76 11.32 11.80
CA ALA A 495 -12.11 11.78 11.47
C ALA A 495 -13.09 11.49 12.61
N ALA A 496 -13.02 10.29 13.18
CA ALA A 496 -13.88 9.94 14.33
C ALA A 496 -13.59 10.83 15.55
N ALA A 497 -12.32 11.07 15.89
CA ALA A 497 -11.95 11.95 16.99
C ALA A 497 -12.39 13.39 16.76
N ALA A 498 -12.28 13.90 15.51
CA ALA A 498 -12.77 15.23 15.16
C ALA A 498 -14.28 15.36 15.36
N ILE A 499 -15.05 14.34 14.94
CA ILE A 499 -16.52 14.32 15.13
C ILE A 499 -16.89 14.30 16.60
N MET A 500 -16.24 13.47 17.41
CA MET A 500 -16.51 13.41 18.85
C MET A 500 -16.28 14.77 19.50
N ALA A 501 -15.14 15.41 19.20
CA ALA A 501 -14.84 16.75 19.73
C ALA A 501 -15.77 17.87 19.22
N ASP A 502 -16.36 17.75 18.04
CA ASP A 502 -17.28 18.76 17.48
C ASP A 502 -18.72 18.54 17.91
N THR A 503 -19.04 17.44 18.60
CA THR A 503 -20.41 17.05 19.01
C THR A 503 -20.56 16.89 20.53
N GLU A 504 -19.50 17.15 21.29
CA GLU A 504 -19.53 17.40 22.74
C GLU A 504 -19.99 18.85 23.01
#